data_f2ac796e9e2d6540a37f565b30a5e187
#
_entry.id   f2ac796e9e2d6540a37f565b30a5e187
#
_cell.length_a   1.000
_cell.length_b   1.000
_cell.length_c   1.000
_cell.angle_alpha   90.00
_cell.angle_beta   90.00
_cell.angle_gamma   90.00
#
_symmetry.space_group_name_H-M   'P 1'
#
loop_
_entity.id
_entity.type
_entity.pdbx_description
1 polymer ?
#
loop_
_entity_poly.entity_id
_entity_poly.type
_entity_poly.pdbx_seq_one_letter_code
_entity_poly.pdbx_strand_id
1 'polypeptide(L)'
;GILVEALHRRRERSLPAFTVLSCDNIPDNGHVVKNAVLGMAGKRSAELAGWIEAHVSFPGTMVDRIVPAATDASLAEITQELGVEDPCAISCEPFIQWVVEDNFVAGRPEWEVAGVQMVEDVLPWEQMKLRMLNGSHSFLAYLGYLAGYAHINECMQDDSFREAARRLMLNEQAPTLRITNVDLTAYADSLLDRFANPALQHRTWQIAMDGSQKLPQRMLDGIRMHLERNTAWPLLALGVAGWMRYVSGTDDQGNAIDVRDPLSDKFQAIVATSSDAERVSALLTLKEIFGDDLPQNPVFVEAITGAYQRLVRLGARQAVIETLKI
;
A
#
# COMPACT_ATOMS: atom_id res chain seq x y z
N GLY A 1 10.27 -23.22 7.95
CA GLY A 1 10.84 -24.24 8.83
C GLY A 1 9.87 -24.66 9.92
N ILE A 2 9.56 -23.82 10.91
CA ILE A 2 8.82 -24.18 12.13
C ILE A 2 7.43 -24.75 11.83
N LEU A 3 6.66 -24.12 10.95
CA LEU A 3 5.31 -24.59 10.59
C LEU A 3 5.33 -25.98 9.95
N VAL A 4 6.26 -26.22 9.03
CA VAL A 4 6.40 -27.53 8.36
C VAL A 4 6.80 -28.61 9.36
N GLU A 5 7.70 -28.32 10.29
CA GLU A 5 8.11 -29.25 11.35
C GLU A 5 6.93 -29.56 12.30
N ALA A 6 6.19 -28.54 12.70
CA ALA A 6 5.01 -28.73 13.57
C ALA A 6 3.94 -29.61 12.89
N LEU A 7 3.64 -29.37 11.61
CA LEU A 7 2.71 -30.16 10.81
C LEU A 7 3.20 -31.62 10.62
N HIS A 8 4.49 -31.80 10.34
CA HIS A 8 5.10 -33.11 10.25
C HIS A 8 4.92 -33.91 11.55
N ARG A 9 5.26 -33.33 12.71
CA ARG A 9 5.11 -34.00 14.02
C ARG A 9 3.66 -34.33 14.36
N ARG A 10 2.70 -33.46 13.95
CA ARG A 10 1.27 -33.76 14.15
C ARG A 10 0.84 -34.94 13.29
N ARG A 11 1.24 -34.99 12.01
CA ARG A 11 0.98 -36.12 11.11
C ARG A 11 1.52 -37.43 11.68
N GLU A 12 2.79 -37.46 12.13
CA GLU A 12 3.39 -38.67 12.72
C GLU A 12 2.68 -39.17 13.97
N ARG A 13 2.09 -38.25 14.74
CA ARG A 13 1.33 -38.55 15.96
C ARG A 13 -0.15 -38.78 15.70
N SER A 14 -0.59 -38.83 14.45
CA SER A 14 -2.02 -38.93 14.06
C SER A 14 -2.88 -37.85 14.70
N LEU A 15 -2.34 -36.66 14.93
CA LEU A 15 -3.07 -35.49 15.42
C LEU A 15 -3.66 -34.69 14.24
N PRO A 16 -4.82 -34.05 14.41
CA PRO A 16 -5.42 -33.21 13.38
C PRO A 16 -4.49 -32.05 13.02
N ALA A 17 -4.55 -31.60 11.77
CA ALA A 17 -3.84 -30.41 11.32
C ALA A 17 -4.36 -29.14 12.03
N PHE A 18 -3.65 -28.05 11.88
CA PHE A 18 -4.09 -26.71 12.32
C PHE A 18 -4.16 -25.76 11.14
N THR A 19 -4.92 -24.69 11.26
CA THR A 19 -4.98 -23.60 10.32
C THR A 19 -3.73 -22.73 10.43
N VAL A 20 -3.14 -22.34 9.31
CA VAL A 20 -2.05 -21.37 9.25
C VAL A 20 -2.63 -20.02 8.85
N LEU A 21 -2.66 -19.09 9.78
CA LEU A 21 -3.22 -17.74 9.58
C LEU A 21 -2.08 -16.72 9.53
N SER A 22 -1.84 -16.13 8.35
CA SER A 22 -0.91 -15.03 8.20
C SER A 22 -1.63 -13.70 8.46
N CYS A 23 -1.01 -12.81 9.23
CA CYS A 23 -1.43 -11.42 9.39
C CYS A 23 -0.42 -10.45 8.78
N ASP A 24 0.43 -10.92 7.87
CA ASP A 24 1.37 -10.07 7.15
C ASP A 24 0.62 -9.08 6.25
N ASN A 25 1.06 -7.83 6.25
CA ASN A 25 0.50 -6.78 5.40
C ASN A 25 1.08 -6.84 3.99
N ILE A 26 0.88 -7.96 3.31
CA ILE A 26 1.27 -8.23 1.92
C ILE A 26 0.05 -8.70 1.13
N PRO A 27 0.02 -8.44 -0.20
CA PRO A 27 -1.08 -8.92 -1.04
C PRO A 27 -1.19 -10.44 -0.99
N ASP A 28 -2.45 -10.93 -0.90
CA ASP A 28 -2.78 -12.35 -0.98
C ASP A 28 -1.98 -13.21 0.02
N ASN A 29 -1.88 -12.74 1.26
CA ASN A 29 -1.02 -13.32 2.29
C ASN A 29 -1.31 -14.80 2.59
N GLY A 30 -2.57 -15.22 2.49
CA GLY A 30 -2.97 -16.63 2.66
C GLY A 30 -2.34 -17.55 1.60
N HIS A 31 -2.40 -17.17 0.33
CA HIS A 31 -1.78 -17.92 -0.76
C HIS A 31 -0.25 -17.86 -0.72
N VAL A 32 0.32 -16.71 -0.35
CA VAL A 32 1.78 -16.58 -0.21
C VAL A 32 2.32 -17.54 0.86
N VAL A 33 1.70 -17.57 2.04
CA VAL A 33 2.13 -18.49 3.10
C VAL A 33 1.87 -19.96 2.74
N LYS A 34 0.75 -20.26 2.07
CA LYS A 34 0.47 -21.61 1.53
C LYS A 34 1.58 -22.07 0.61
N ASN A 35 1.94 -21.28 -0.38
CA ASN A 35 3.00 -21.61 -1.34
C ASN A 35 4.36 -21.79 -0.67
N ALA A 36 4.69 -20.92 0.29
CA ALA A 36 5.93 -21.04 1.06
C ALA A 36 5.98 -22.31 1.91
N VAL A 37 4.88 -22.67 2.57
CA VAL A 37 4.77 -23.89 3.40
C VAL A 37 4.83 -25.13 2.52
N LEU A 38 4.08 -25.21 1.44
CA LEU A 38 4.05 -26.34 0.52
C LEU A 38 5.41 -26.52 -0.18
N GLY A 39 6.04 -25.43 -0.65
CA GLY A 39 7.36 -25.46 -1.26
C GLY A 39 8.44 -25.96 -0.30
N MET A 40 8.41 -25.56 0.97
CA MET A 40 9.33 -26.06 1.99
C MET A 40 9.04 -27.53 2.35
N ALA A 41 7.77 -27.91 2.47
CA ALA A 41 7.36 -29.28 2.75
C ALA A 41 7.78 -30.22 1.63
N GLY A 42 7.62 -29.83 0.36
CA GLY A 42 8.01 -30.61 -0.82
C GLY A 42 9.51 -30.90 -0.89
N LYS A 43 10.36 -29.98 -0.41
CA LYS A 43 11.81 -30.23 -0.28
C LYS A 43 12.14 -31.27 0.76
N ARG A 44 11.26 -31.53 1.73
CA ARG A 44 11.43 -32.55 2.75
C ARG A 44 10.82 -33.88 2.29
N SER A 45 9.56 -33.88 1.82
CA SER A 45 8.83 -35.04 1.33
C SER A 45 7.61 -34.61 0.53
N ALA A 46 7.43 -35.17 -0.66
CA ALA A 46 6.22 -34.96 -1.48
C ALA A 46 4.95 -35.43 -0.75
N GLU A 47 5.04 -36.53 0.02
CA GLU A 47 3.90 -37.03 0.81
C GLU A 47 3.49 -36.04 1.91
N LEU A 48 4.47 -35.38 2.57
CA LEU A 48 4.16 -34.37 3.57
C LEU A 48 3.50 -33.16 2.93
N ALA A 49 3.97 -32.69 1.77
CA ALA A 49 3.36 -31.59 1.04
C ALA A 49 1.91 -31.92 0.65
N GLY A 50 1.65 -33.10 0.08
CA GLY A 50 0.29 -33.54 -0.26
C GLY A 50 -0.63 -33.69 0.96
N TRP A 51 -0.11 -34.14 2.09
CA TRP A 51 -0.89 -34.19 3.32
C TRP A 51 -1.24 -32.78 3.83
N ILE A 52 -0.27 -31.84 3.81
CA ILE A 52 -0.50 -30.46 4.21
C ILE A 52 -1.56 -29.81 3.29
N GLU A 53 -1.44 -29.99 1.97
CA GLU A 53 -2.39 -29.43 1.00
C GLU A 53 -3.82 -29.93 1.22
N ALA A 54 -3.97 -31.21 1.63
CA ALA A 54 -5.29 -31.82 1.85
C ALA A 54 -5.92 -31.50 3.22
N HIS A 55 -5.14 -31.13 4.23
CA HIS A 55 -5.61 -31.05 5.62
C HIS A 55 -5.41 -29.71 6.30
N VAL A 56 -4.65 -28.78 5.73
CA VAL A 56 -4.34 -27.48 6.32
C VAL A 56 -5.08 -26.39 5.53
N SER A 57 -5.77 -25.50 6.22
CA SER A 57 -6.30 -24.27 5.61
C SER A 57 -5.34 -23.09 5.79
N PHE A 58 -5.39 -22.16 4.84
CA PHE A 58 -4.57 -20.97 4.79
C PHE A 58 -5.46 -19.76 4.47
N PRO A 59 -6.33 -19.35 5.41
CA PRO A 59 -7.23 -18.23 5.18
C PRO A 59 -6.46 -16.96 4.93
N GLY A 60 -6.96 -16.16 3.98
CA GLY A 60 -6.47 -14.81 3.75
C GLY A 60 -6.91 -13.86 4.86
N THR A 61 -6.13 -12.81 5.09
CA THR A 61 -6.49 -11.75 6.04
C THR A 61 -6.18 -10.37 5.48
N MET A 62 -6.98 -9.38 5.85
CA MET A 62 -6.67 -7.98 5.68
C MET A 62 -6.57 -7.32 7.04
N VAL A 63 -5.42 -6.69 7.31
CA VAL A 63 -5.14 -5.98 8.55
C VAL A 63 -4.97 -4.49 8.27
N ASP A 64 -5.61 -3.64 9.05
CA ASP A 64 -5.50 -2.19 8.92
C ASP A 64 -5.43 -1.52 10.29
N ARG A 65 -4.29 -0.93 10.56
CA ARG A 65 -3.99 -0.01 11.64
C ARG A 65 -2.73 0.77 11.27
N ILE A 66 -2.76 2.10 11.34
CA ILE A 66 -1.56 2.89 11.11
C ILE A 66 -0.66 2.79 12.34
N VAL A 67 0.56 2.28 12.11
CA VAL A 67 1.60 2.09 13.13
C VAL A 67 2.88 2.73 12.61
N PRO A 68 3.17 4.00 13.00
CA PRO A 68 4.42 4.65 12.63
C PRO A 68 5.62 3.90 13.23
N ALA A 69 6.78 4.00 12.57
CA ALA A 69 8.01 3.45 13.13
C ALA A 69 8.34 4.15 14.46
N ALA A 70 8.72 3.37 15.48
CA ALA A 70 9.15 3.89 16.75
C ALA A 70 10.42 4.75 16.58
N THR A 71 10.46 5.85 17.33
CA THR A 71 11.62 6.74 17.43
C THR A 71 12.02 6.85 18.90
N ASP A 72 13.27 7.28 19.17
CA ASP A 72 13.73 7.52 20.55
C ASP A 72 12.80 8.48 21.29
N ALA A 73 12.28 9.49 20.58
CA ALA A 73 11.33 10.45 21.16
C ALA A 73 10.00 9.79 21.53
N SER A 74 9.42 8.97 20.65
CA SER A 74 8.16 8.28 20.95
C SER A 74 8.32 7.23 22.07
N LEU A 75 9.46 6.52 22.12
CA LEU A 75 9.76 5.60 23.23
C LEU A 75 9.91 6.31 24.56
N ALA A 76 10.56 7.49 24.57
CA ALA A 76 10.68 8.31 25.77
C ALA A 76 9.32 8.81 26.28
N GLU A 77 8.43 9.26 25.36
CA GLU A 77 7.07 9.66 25.70
C GLU A 77 6.26 8.49 26.29
N ILE A 78 6.31 7.32 25.66
CA ILE A 78 5.64 6.11 26.17
C ILE A 78 6.18 5.70 27.54
N THR A 79 7.51 5.77 27.75
CA THR A 79 8.14 5.51 29.05
C THR A 79 7.62 6.46 30.12
N GLN A 80 7.46 7.73 29.78
CA GLN A 80 6.91 8.73 30.71
C GLN A 80 5.45 8.42 31.08
N GLU A 81 4.61 8.07 30.10
CA GLU A 81 3.20 7.75 30.29
C GLU A 81 2.99 6.44 31.09
N LEU A 82 3.78 5.41 30.79
CA LEU A 82 3.69 4.12 31.46
C LEU A 82 4.39 4.09 32.83
N GLY A 83 5.34 4.99 33.08
CA GLY A 83 6.19 4.97 34.27
C GLY A 83 7.20 3.81 34.31
N VAL A 84 7.40 3.13 33.18
CA VAL A 84 8.32 2.00 33.01
C VAL A 84 8.91 2.03 31.61
N GLU A 85 10.20 1.71 31.48
CA GLU A 85 10.87 1.60 30.18
C GLU A 85 10.45 0.32 29.48
N ASP A 86 9.94 0.46 28.25
CA ASP A 86 9.61 -0.65 27.34
C ASP A 86 10.23 -0.40 25.95
N PRO A 87 11.36 -1.05 25.66
CA PRO A 87 12.04 -0.89 24.36
C PRO A 87 11.26 -1.52 23.20
N CYS A 88 10.23 -2.31 23.47
CA CYS A 88 9.35 -2.93 22.46
C CYS A 88 8.02 -2.18 22.32
N ALA A 89 7.85 -1.04 22.96
CA ALA A 89 6.64 -0.26 22.92
C ALA A 89 6.32 0.23 21.50
N ILE A 90 5.03 0.22 21.14
CA ILE A 90 4.54 0.60 19.82
C ILE A 90 3.41 1.62 19.97
N SER A 91 3.59 2.77 19.32
CA SER A 91 2.52 3.76 19.16
C SER A 91 1.65 3.41 17.93
N CYS A 92 0.34 3.53 18.07
CA CYS A 92 -0.58 3.28 16.96
C CYS A 92 -1.84 4.14 17.09
N GLU A 93 -2.58 4.27 15.98
CA GLU A 93 -3.91 4.91 16.00
C GLU A 93 -4.94 4.08 16.77
N PRO A 94 -6.04 4.70 17.23
CA PRO A 94 -7.16 3.97 17.86
C PRO A 94 -7.89 3.03 16.90
N PHE A 95 -7.95 3.37 15.60
CA PHE A 95 -8.63 2.56 14.59
C PHE A 95 -7.96 1.18 14.45
N ILE A 96 -8.80 0.16 14.31
CA ILE A 96 -8.38 -1.20 13.97
C ILE A 96 -9.43 -1.83 13.06
N GLN A 97 -8.98 -2.47 11.98
CA GLN A 97 -9.82 -3.35 11.17
C GLN A 97 -9.06 -4.65 10.91
N TRP A 98 -9.71 -5.76 11.19
CA TRP A 98 -9.19 -7.09 10.88
C TRP A 98 -10.28 -7.89 10.19
N VAL A 99 -10.03 -8.25 8.93
CA VAL A 99 -10.91 -9.08 8.11
C VAL A 99 -10.23 -10.41 7.87
N VAL A 100 -10.97 -11.50 8.04
CA VAL A 100 -10.43 -12.87 8.01
C VAL A 100 -11.37 -13.77 7.23
N GLU A 101 -10.84 -14.57 6.32
CA GLU A 101 -11.62 -15.64 5.68
C GLU A 101 -12.01 -16.72 6.68
N ASP A 102 -13.30 -17.07 6.72
CA ASP A 102 -13.83 -18.08 7.65
C ASP A 102 -13.58 -19.51 7.14
N ASN A 103 -12.31 -19.89 7.06
CA ASN A 103 -11.84 -21.18 6.57
C ASN A 103 -10.88 -21.82 7.56
N PHE A 104 -11.41 -22.51 8.58
CA PHE A 104 -10.65 -23.11 9.68
C PHE A 104 -10.88 -24.62 9.79
N VAL A 105 -9.79 -25.41 9.81
CA VAL A 105 -9.87 -26.91 9.83
C VAL A 105 -10.20 -27.50 11.19
N ALA A 106 -10.04 -26.75 12.28
CA ALA A 106 -10.26 -27.25 13.65
C ALA A 106 -11.08 -26.28 14.51
N GLY A 107 -11.89 -25.42 13.85
CA GLY A 107 -12.63 -24.36 14.53
C GLY A 107 -11.73 -23.16 14.87
N ARG A 108 -12.35 -22.11 15.40
CA ARG A 108 -11.74 -20.86 15.81
C ARG A 108 -12.48 -20.22 16.98
N PRO A 109 -11.86 -19.27 17.71
CA PRO A 109 -12.58 -18.42 18.66
C PRO A 109 -13.64 -17.55 17.98
N GLU A 110 -14.60 -17.08 18.77
CA GLU A 110 -15.63 -16.11 18.34
C GLU A 110 -15.03 -14.69 18.25
N TRP A 111 -14.13 -14.45 17.31
CA TRP A 111 -13.41 -13.18 17.17
C TRP A 111 -14.34 -12.03 16.78
N GLU A 112 -15.51 -12.30 16.21
CA GLU A 112 -16.53 -11.30 15.89
C GLU A 112 -16.95 -10.50 17.13
N VAL A 113 -16.90 -11.11 18.31
CA VAL A 113 -17.18 -10.44 19.60
C VAL A 113 -16.16 -9.32 19.88
N ALA A 114 -14.94 -9.46 19.33
CA ALA A 114 -13.89 -8.45 19.42
C ALA A 114 -13.84 -7.53 18.19
N GLY A 115 -14.81 -7.62 17.28
CA GLY A 115 -14.93 -6.74 16.11
C GLY A 115 -14.21 -7.25 14.86
N VAL A 116 -13.73 -8.50 14.83
CA VAL A 116 -13.15 -9.10 13.62
C VAL A 116 -14.26 -9.38 12.62
N GLN A 117 -14.02 -9.03 11.36
CA GLN A 117 -14.95 -9.27 10.26
C GLN A 117 -14.63 -10.62 9.61
N MET A 118 -15.53 -11.59 9.77
CA MET A 118 -15.41 -12.89 9.12
C MET A 118 -16.09 -12.83 7.75
N VAL A 119 -15.37 -13.26 6.70
CA VAL A 119 -15.82 -13.18 5.30
C VAL A 119 -15.54 -14.48 4.54
N GLU A 120 -16.19 -14.66 3.40
CA GLU A 120 -15.91 -15.79 2.49
C GLU A 120 -14.67 -15.52 1.62
N ASP A 121 -14.44 -14.26 1.24
CA ASP A 121 -13.34 -13.80 0.39
C ASP A 121 -12.80 -12.47 0.91
N VAL A 122 -11.52 -12.42 1.23
CA VAL A 122 -10.85 -11.21 1.75
C VAL A 122 -10.42 -10.26 0.63
N LEU A 123 -10.28 -10.74 -0.60
CA LEU A 123 -9.71 -9.99 -1.72
C LEU A 123 -10.40 -8.63 -1.98
N PRO A 124 -11.76 -8.50 -1.94
CA PRO A 124 -12.42 -7.20 -2.10
C PRO A 124 -12.02 -6.19 -1.01
N TRP A 125 -11.83 -6.64 0.23
CA TRP A 125 -11.41 -5.82 1.36
C TRP A 125 -9.96 -5.38 1.24
N GLU A 126 -9.11 -6.28 0.80
CA GLU A 126 -7.71 -6.01 0.53
C GLU A 126 -7.57 -4.96 -0.59
N GLN A 127 -8.29 -5.12 -1.71
CA GLN A 127 -8.29 -4.16 -2.81
C GLN A 127 -8.81 -2.78 -2.37
N MET A 128 -9.86 -2.72 -1.54
CA MET A 128 -10.37 -1.47 -0.99
C MET A 128 -9.29 -0.76 -0.18
N LYS A 129 -8.66 -1.45 0.76
CA LYS A 129 -7.57 -0.88 1.57
C LYS A 129 -6.38 -0.47 0.70
N LEU A 130 -5.92 -1.34 -0.22
CA LEU A 130 -4.75 -1.06 -1.06
C LEU A 130 -4.95 0.16 -1.95
N ARG A 131 -6.13 0.32 -2.54
CA ARG A 131 -6.42 1.45 -3.42
C ARG A 131 -6.80 2.69 -2.63
N MET A 132 -7.85 2.66 -1.82
CA MET A 132 -8.35 3.86 -1.15
C MET A 132 -7.41 4.35 -0.04
N LEU A 133 -6.96 3.50 0.88
CA LEU A 133 -6.05 3.93 1.95
C LEU A 133 -4.61 4.06 1.43
N ASN A 134 -4.03 2.95 0.98
CA ASN A 134 -2.59 2.94 0.67
C ASN A 134 -2.27 3.74 -0.60
N GLY A 135 -3.17 3.76 -1.60
CA GLY A 135 -3.02 4.56 -2.81
C GLY A 135 -3.06 6.06 -2.51
N SER A 136 -4.07 6.52 -1.75
CA SER A 136 -4.16 7.93 -1.33
C SER A 136 -2.99 8.34 -0.44
N HIS A 137 -2.56 7.44 0.45
CA HIS A 137 -1.38 7.65 1.28
C HIS A 137 -0.11 7.86 0.44
N SER A 138 0.08 7.04 -0.62
CA SER A 138 1.18 7.22 -1.57
C SER A 138 1.08 8.52 -2.35
N PHE A 139 -0.12 8.88 -2.82
CA PHE A 139 -0.40 10.15 -3.50
C PHE A 139 0.03 11.35 -2.62
N LEU A 140 -0.45 11.36 -1.38
CA LEU A 140 -0.11 12.41 -0.41
C LEU A 140 1.38 12.41 -0.07
N ALA A 141 2.01 11.24 0.04
CA ALA A 141 3.41 11.13 0.37
C ALA A 141 4.32 11.73 -0.70
N TYR A 142 4.13 11.37 -1.98
CA TYR A 142 4.96 11.88 -3.05
C TYR A 142 4.73 13.38 -3.28
N LEU A 143 3.48 13.78 -3.46
CA LEU A 143 3.15 15.17 -3.77
C LEU A 143 3.33 16.10 -2.56
N GLY A 144 3.01 15.61 -1.35
CA GLY A 144 3.21 16.35 -0.12
C GLY A 144 4.68 16.59 0.18
N TYR A 145 5.53 15.56 0.02
CA TYR A 145 6.97 15.71 0.17
C TYR A 145 7.53 16.76 -0.80
N LEU A 146 7.17 16.66 -2.09
CA LEU A 146 7.59 17.62 -3.12
C LEU A 146 7.13 19.04 -2.79
N ALA A 147 5.93 19.20 -2.24
CA ALA A 147 5.39 20.50 -1.81
C ALA A 147 6.00 21.04 -0.50
N GLY A 148 6.86 20.25 0.19
CA GLY A 148 7.53 20.64 1.42
C GLY A 148 6.81 20.24 2.72
N TYR A 149 5.77 19.40 2.65
CA TYR A 149 5.11 18.86 3.84
C TYR A 149 5.88 17.66 4.39
N ALA A 150 6.31 17.74 5.65
CA ALA A 150 7.06 16.67 6.30
C ALA A 150 6.16 15.50 6.74
N HIS A 151 4.90 15.78 7.07
CA HIS A 151 3.95 14.81 7.61
C HIS A 151 2.62 14.82 6.88
N ILE A 152 1.90 13.70 6.89
CA ILE A 152 0.60 13.55 6.22
C ILE A 152 -0.46 14.48 6.80
N ASN A 153 -0.48 14.69 8.12
CA ASN A 153 -1.42 15.61 8.74
C ASN A 153 -1.21 17.06 8.28
N GLU A 154 -0.01 17.45 7.88
CA GLU A 154 0.25 18.77 7.29
C GLU A 154 -0.40 18.87 5.88
N CYS A 155 -0.30 17.81 5.08
CA CYS A 155 -1.03 17.73 3.80
C CYS A 155 -2.54 17.90 4.00
N MET A 156 -3.11 17.36 5.09
CA MET A 156 -4.54 17.45 5.39
C MET A 156 -4.98 18.84 5.88
N GLN A 157 -4.05 19.71 6.28
CA GLN A 157 -4.33 21.12 6.59
C GLN A 157 -4.41 21.98 5.31
N ASP A 158 -3.90 21.50 4.17
CA ASP A 158 -4.09 22.13 2.85
C ASP A 158 -5.39 21.60 2.22
N ASP A 159 -6.39 22.47 2.09
CA ASP A 159 -7.70 22.11 1.53
C ASP A 159 -7.60 21.47 0.14
N SER A 160 -6.60 21.88 -0.67
CA SER A 160 -6.41 21.32 -2.00
C SER A 160 -5.94 19.87 -1.95
N PHE A 161 -5.02 19.54 -1.04
CA PHE A 161 -4.56 18.16 -0.86
C PHE A 161 -5.65 17.27 -0.24
N ARG A 162 -6.40 17.80 0.74
CA ARG A 162 -7.53 17.10 1.36
C ARG A 162 -8.61 16.78 0.31
N GLU A 163 -8.99 17.77 -0.50
CA GLU A 163 -9.98 17.57 -1.57
C GLU A 163 -9.46 16.63 -2.66
N ALA A 164 -8.19 16.73 -3.06
CA ALA A 164 -7.58 15.82 -4.03
C ALA A 164 -7.58 14.37 -3.53
N ALA A 165 -7.21 14.13 -2.28
CA ALA A 165 -7.26 12.80 -1.69
C ALA A 165 -8.70 12.25 -1.65
N ARG A 166 -9.68 13.07 -1.29
CA ARG A 166 -11.09 12.68 -1.27
C ARG A 166 -11.60 12.31 -2.67
N ARG A 167 -11.33 13.16 -3.68
CA ARG A 167 -11.74 12.87 -5.08
C ARG A 167 -11.01 11.67 -5.64
N LEU A 168 -9.72 11.52 -5.38
CA LEU A 168 -8.97 10.34 -5.77
C LEU A 168 -9.65 9.07 -5.25
N MET A 169 -9.98 9.03 -3.96
CA MET A 169 -10.65 7.87 -3.35
C MET A 169 -12.02 7.59 -3.97
N LEU A 170 -12.88 8.61 -4.08
CA LEU A 170 -14.28 8.42 -4.47
C LEU A 170 -14.51 8.34 -5.98
N ASN A 171 -13.76 9.12 -6.76
CA ASN A 171 -14.04 9.24 -8.20
C ASN A 171 -13.14 8.32 -9.05
N GLU A 172 -11.93 7.96 -8.55
CA GLU A 172 -10.99 7.19 -9.35
C GLU A 172 -10.65 5.81 -8.75
N GLN A 173 -10.61 5.66 -7.42
CA GLN A 173 -10.30 4.38 -6.79
C GLN A 173 -11.55 3.55 -6.49
N ALA A 174 -12.56 4.12 -5.83
CA ALA A 174 -13.80 3.42 -5.50
C ALA A 174 -14.48 2.77 -6.72
N PRO A 175 -14.57 3.41 -7.92
CA PRO A 175 -15.17 2.78 -9.11
C PRO A 175 -14.43 1.53 -9.59
N THR A 176 -13.19 1.31 -9.17
CA THR A 176 -12.40 0.12 -9.52
C THR A 176 -12.61 -1.06 -8.57
N LEU A 177 -13.33 -0.86 -7.47
CA LEU A 177 -13.54 -1.89 -6.44
C LEU A 177 -14.74 -2.78 -6.78
N ARG A 178 -14.66 -4.02 -6.31
CA ARG A 178 -15.75 -5.02 -6.42
C ARG A 178 -16.44 -5.31 -5.09
N ILE A 179 -16.09 -4.53 -4.05
CA ILE A 179 -16.68 -4.71 -2.73
C ILE A 179 -18.14 -4.26 -2.73
N THR A 180 -18.99 -5.01 -2.05
CA THR A 180 -20.41 -4.72 -1.86
C THR A 180 -20.71 -4.53 -0.38
N ASN A 181 -21.82 -3.85 -0.08
CA ASN A 181 -22.31 -3.64 1.30
C ASN A 181 -21.34 -2.84 2.21
N VAL A 182 -20.51 -1.97 1.62
CA VAL A 182 -19.64 -1.04 2.33
C VAL A 182 -19.96 0.37 1.85
N ASP A 183 -20.16 1.30 2.77
CA ASP A 183 -20.27 2.72 2.45
C ASP A 183 -18.86 3.29 2.19
N LEU A 184 -18.49 3.33 0.91
CA LEU A 184 -17.17 3.84 0.49
C LEU A 184 -17.01 5.34 0.74
N THR A 185 -18.10 6.10 0.84
CA THR A 185 -18.05 7.53 1.20
C THR A 185 -17.69 7.69 2.67
N ALA A 186 -18.39 6.98 3.55
CA ALA A 186 -18.07 6.98 4.98
C ALA A 186 -16.64 6.45 5.23
N TYR A 187 -16.21 5.44 4.46
CA TYR A 187 -14.85 4.92 4.54
C TYR A 187 -13.82 5.98 4.13
N ALA A 188 -14.01 6.67 3.01
CA ALA A 188 -13.13 7.75 2.56
C ALA A 188 -13.04 8.90 3.58
N ASP A 189 -14.18 9.32 4.14
CA ASP A 189 -14.21 10.39 5.14
C ASP A 189 -13.47 9.96 6.43
N SER A 190 -13.62 8.70 6.85
CA SER A 190 -12.86 8.15 7.98
C SER A 190 -11.34 8.11 7.72
N LEU A 191 -10.92 7.82 6.48
CA LEU A 191 -9.51 7.84 6.10
C LEU A 191 -8.93 9.25 6.16
N LEU A 192 -9.67 10.26 5.70
CA LEU A 192 -9.24 11.67 5.79
C LEU A 192 -9.05 12.11 7.25
N ASP A 193 -9.94 11.68 8.15
CA ASP A 193 -9.82 12.00 9.57
C ASP A 193 -8.62 11.28 10.20
N ARG A 194 -8.35 10.02 9.84
CA ARG A 194 -7.15 9.28 10.27
C ARG A 194 -5.88 9.97 9.77
N PHE A 195 -5.84 10.41 8.52
CA PHE A 195 -4.70 11.13 7.94
C PHE A 195 -4.48 12.50 8.60
N ALA A 196 -5.54 13.17 9.05
CA ALA A 196 -5.47 14.46 9.73
C ALA A 196 -4.98 14.35 11.17
N ASN A 197 -4.86 13.16 11.76
CA ASN A 197 -4.47 12.98 13.16
C ASN A 197 -3.02 13.42 13.41
N PRO A 198 -2.79 14.53 14.15
CA PRO A 198 -1.45 15.07 14.36
C PRO A 198 -0.59 14.20 15.31
N ALA A 199 -1.22 13.33 16.11
CA ALA A 199 -0.50 12.47 17.04
C ALA A 199 0.29 11.34 16.32
N LEU A 200 -0.10 10.99 15.10
CA LEU A 200 0.58 9.93 14.34
C LEU A 200 1.93 10.38 13.77
N GLN A 201 2.09 11.67 13.43
CA GLN A 201 3.30 12.24 12.81
C GLN A 201 3.91 11.37 11.73
N HIS A 202 3.04 10.79 10.87
CA HIS A 202 3.47 9.85 9.83
C HIS A 202 4.16 10.60 8.70
N ARG A 203 5.48 10.38 8.57
CA ARG A 203 6.33 11.14 7.64
C ARG A 203 6.03 10.79 6.20
N THR A 204 5.86 11.80 5.35
CA THR A 204 5.69 11.66 3.90
C THR A 204 6.82 10.85 3.28
N TRP A 205 8.07 11.14 3.66
CA TRP A 205 9.27 10.40 3.24
C TRP A 205 9.23 8.90 3.57
N GLN A 206 8.77 8.52 4.77
CA GLN A 206 8.69 7.12 5.20
C GLN A 206 7.66 6.33 4.38
N ILE A 207 6.53 6.96 4.06
CA ILE A 207 5.49 6.34 3.23
C ILE A 207 5.96 6.21 1.78
N ALA A 208 6.75 7.17 1.29
CA ALA A 208 7.28 7.21 -0.06
C ALA A 208 8.33 6.13 -0.38
N MET A 209 8.91 5.47 0.65
CA MET A 209 9.84 4.35 0.46
C MET A 209 9.20 3.20 -0.31
N ASP A 210 10.03 2.40 -1.00
CA ASP A 210 9.64 1.19 -1.74
C ASP A 210 8.53 1.42 -2.77
N GLY A 211 8.55 2.60 -3.39
CA GLY A 211 7.53 3.02 -4.35
C GLY A 211 7.43 2.09 -5.55
N SER A 212 8.54 1.53 -6.03
CA SER A 212 8.58 0.55 -7.12
C SER A 212 7.76 -0.69 -6.85
N GLN A 213 7.69 -1.14 -5.59
CA GLN A 213 6.92 -2.29 -5.17
C GLN A 213 5.47 -1.96 -4.83
N LYS A 214 5.19 -0.71 -4.46
CA LYS A 214 3.88 -0.25 -4.01
C LYS A 214 3.00 0.26 -5.15
N LEU A 215 3.59 0.95 -6.13
CA LEU A 215 2.88 1.64 -7.20
C LEU A 215 1.96 0.70 -8.03
N PRO A 216 2.39 -0.51 -8.44
CA PRO A 216 1.57 -1.40 -9.25
C PRO A 216 0.19 -1.64 -8.66
N GLN A 217 0.12 -2.15 -7.45
CA GLN A 217 -1.11 -2.56 -6.76
C GLN A 217 -1.92 -1.37 -6.21
N ARG A 218 -1.27 -0.21 -5.92
CA ARG A 218 -1.93 0.95 -5.31
C ARG A 218 -2.56 1.88 -6.33
N MET A 219 -1.98 1.97 -7.54
CA MET A 219 -2.38 2.93 -8.57
C MET A 219 -2.52 2.30 -9.96
N LEU A 220 -1.52 1.53 -10.44
CA LEU A 220 -1.47 1.10 -11.83
C LEU A 220 -2.57 0.10 -12.18
N ASP A 221 -2.93 -0.81 -11.27
CA ASP A 221 -4.04 -1.74 -11.49
C ASP A 221 -5.39 -1.01 -11.60
N GLY A 222 -5.59 0.05 -10.81
CA GLY A 222 -6.76 0.94 -10.94
C GLY A 222 -6.76 1.65 -12.30
N ILE A 223 -5.61 2.16 -12.74
CA ILE A 223 -5.47 2.81 -14.05
C ILE A 223 -5.80 1.85 -15.20
N ARG A 224 -5.35 0.58 -15.15
CA ARG A 224 -5.71 -0.44 -16.14
C ARG A 224 -7.23 -0.59 -16.28
N MET A 225 -7.95 -0.61 -15.15
CA MET A 225 -9.41 -0.69 -15.17
C MET A 225 -10.06 0.56 -15.77
N HIS A 226 -9.52 1.75 -15.53
CA HIS A 226 -9.99 2.98 -16.16
C HIS A 226 -9.74 3.00 -17.67
N LEU A 227 -8.58 2.54 -18.11
CA LEU A 227 -8.24 2.41 -19.53
C LEU A 227 -9.19 1.44 -20.26
N GLU A 228 -9.49 0.28 -19.64
CA GLU A 228 -10.45 -0.69 -20.17
C GLU A 228 -11.88 -0.11 -20.29
N ARG A 229 -12.27 0.75 -19.34
CA ARG A 229 -13.62 1.34 -19.26
C ARG A 229 -13.73 2.71 -19.96
N ASN A 230 -12.63 3.25 -20.47
CA ASN A 230 -12.56 4.62 -21.02
C ASN A 230 -13.10 5.69 -20.05
N THR A 231 -12.75 5.58 -18.79
CA THR A 231 -13.11 6.56 -17.75
C THR A 231 -11.91 7.42 -17.36
N ALA A 232 -12.15 8.64 -16.86
CA ALA A 232 -11.09 9.58 -16.48
C ALA A 232 -10.41 9.19 -15.16
N TRP A 233 -9.09 9.50 -15.06
CA TRP A 233 -8.26 9.20 -13.89
C TRP A 233 -7.12 10.24 -13.69
N PRO A 234 -7.41 11.56 -13.72
CA PRO A 234 -6.38 12.60 -13.68
C PRO A 234 -5.58 12.65 -12.37
N LEU A 235 -6.18 12.30 -11.24
CA LEU A 235 -5.48 12.29 -9.95
C LEU A 235 -4.58 11.06 -9.80
N LEU A 236 -4.98 9.90 -10.30
CA LEU A 236 -4.10 8.74 -10.40
C LEU A 236 -2.89 9.04 -11.30
N ALA A 237 -3.10 9.71 -12.45
CA ALA A 237 -2.02 10.16 -13.32
C ALA A 237 -1.06 11.11 -12.57
N LEU A 238 -1.61 12.07 -11.82
CA LEU A 238 -0.80 12.99 -11.02
C LEU A 238 -0.03 12.26 -9.92
N GLY A 239 -0.62 11.25 -9.27
CA GLY A 239 0.05 10.42 -8.26
C GLY A 239 1.24 9.65 -8.81
N VAL A 240 1.07 9.01 -9.98
CA VAL A 240 2.17 8.30 -10.69
C VAL A 240 3.26 9.29 -11.12
N ALA A 241 2.89 10.44 -11.70
CA ALA A 241 3.83 11.50 -12.07
C ALA A 241 4.54 12.07 -10.83
N GLY A 242 3.85 12.19 -9.71
CA GLY A 242 4.42 12.58 -8.41
C GLY A 242 5.51 11.62 -7.94
N TRP A 243 5.26 10.31 -8.03
CA TRP A 243 6.27 9.30 -7.78
C TRP A 243 7.48 9.45 -8.73
N MET A 244 7.25 9.62 -10.05
CA MET A 244 8.33 9.82 -11.02
C MET A 244 9.18 11.06 -10.70
N ARG A 245 8.55 12.15 -10.25
CA ARG A 245 9.25 13.37 -9.84
C ARG A 245 10.03 13.17 -8.54
N TYR A 246 9.45 12.44 -7.56
CA TYR A 246 10.10 12.08 -6.30
C TYR A 246 11.37 11.25 -6.52
N VAL A 247 11.29 10.19 -7.33
CA VAL A 247 12.45 9.33 -7.61
C VAL A 247 13.50 9.99 -8.52
N SER A 248 13.21 11.19 -9.06
CA SER A 248 14.21 12.02 -9.72
C SER A 248 15.23 12.62 -8.75
N GLY A 249 15.03 12.49 -7.44
CA GLY A 249 16.03 12.76 -6.42
C GLY A 249 16.16 14.22 -6.00
N THR A 250 15.26 15.12 -6.44
CA THR A 250 15.21 16.52 -6.01
C THR A 250 13.78 16.98 -5.80
N ASP A 251 13.54 17.74 -4.71
CA ASP A 251 12.24 18.35 -4.42
C ASP A 251 12.00 19.64 -5.24
N ASP A 252 10.85 20.28 -5.02
CA ASP A 252 10.48 21.51 -5.71
C ASP A 252 11.33 22.74 -5.28
N GLN A 253 12.05 22.65 -4.15
CA GLN A 253 12.98 23.66 -3.66
C GLN A 253 14.42 23.40 -4.12
N GLY A 254 14.69 22.28 -4.81
CA GLY A 254 16.02 21.88 -5.30
C GLY A 254 16.84 21.12 -4.26
N ASN A 255 16.27 20.72 -3.12
CA ASN A 255 16.95 19.90 -2.14
C ASN A 255 17.03 18.44 -2.59
N ALA A 256 18.10 17.75 -2.22
CA ALA A 256 18.24 16.32 -2.52
C ALA A 256 17.26 15.48 -1.71
N ILE A 257 16.64 14.49 -2.37
CA ILE A 257 15.75 13.50 -1.74
C ILE A 257 16.56 12.22 -1.50
N ASP A 258 16.53 11.70 -0.26
CA ASP A 258 17.01 10.34 0.06
C ASP A 258 15.98 9.32 -0.43
N VAL A 259 16.11 8.89 -1.68
CA VAL A 259 15.20 7.91 -2.30
C VAL A 259 15.56 6.50 -1.85
N ARG A 260 14.74 5.93 -0.96
CA ARG A 260 14.88 4.56 -0.48
C ARG A 260 13.94 3.62 -1.21
N ASP A 261 14.52 2.85 -2.13
CA ASP A 261 13.80 1.92 -3.00
C ASP A 261 14.76 0.85 -3.50
N PRO A 262 14.33 -0.43 -3.65
CA PRO A 262 15.17 -1.48 -4.21
C PRO A 262 15.73 -1.16 -5.61
N LEU A 263 15.08 -0.27 -6.35
CA LEU A 263 15.50 0.16 -7.70
C LEU A 263 16.20 1.54 -7.70
N SER A 264 16.64 2.05 -6.54
CA SER A 264 17.26 3.38 -6.42
C SER A 264 18.44 3.59 -7.38
N ASP A 265 19.31 2.59 -7.56
CA ASP A 265 20.44 2.66 -8.48
C ASP A 265 19.99 2.81 -9.95
N LYS A 266 18.90 2.12 -10.35
CA LYS A 266 18.32 2.27 -11.69
C LYS A 266 17.72 3.66 -11.88
N PHE A 267 17.04 4.19 -10.86
CA PHE A 267 16.52 5.56 -10.92
C PHE A 267 17.63 6.57 -11.10
N GLN A 268 18.71 6.48 -10.32
CA GLN A 268 19.86 7.37 -10.45
C GLN A 268 20.49 7.30 -11.85
N ALA A 269 20.66 6.10 -12.41
CA ALA A 269 21.18 5.93 -13.76
C ALA A 269 20.28 6.58 -14.82
N ILE A 270 18.95 6.43 -14.71
CA ILE A 270 17.97 7.07 -15.59
C ILE A 270 18.04 8.59 -15.45
N VAL A 271 18.10 9.10 -14.22
CA VAL A 271 18.18 10.54 -13.94
C VAL A 271 19.43 11.16 -14.52
N ALA A 272 20.57 10.49 -14.43
CA ALA A 272 21.85 10.96 -14.96
C ALA A 272 21.89 11.05 -16.50
N THR A 273 21.06 10.27 -17.20
CA THR A 273 21.10 10.13 -18.66
C THR A 273 19.90 10.71 -19.40
N SER A 274 18.87 11.18 -18.68
CA SER A 274 17.63 11.73 -19.27
C SER A 274 17.36 13.15 -18.80
N SER A 275 16.90 13.99 -19.71
CA SER A 275 16.34 15.31 -19.39
C SER A 275 14.93 15.17 -18.77
N ASP A 276 14.39 16.26 -18.20
CA ASP A 276 13.00 16.26 -17.68
C ASP A 276 11.98 15.93 -18.78
N ALA A 277 12.23 16.30 -20.03
CA ALA A 277 11.36 15.97 -21.16
C ALA A 277 11.36 14.46 -21.49
N GLU A 278 12.46 13.78 -21.24
CA GLU A 278 12.65 12.35 -21.53
C GLU A 278 12.38 11.46 -20.31
N ARG A 279 12.26 12.03 -19.12
CA ARG A 279 12.18 11.35 -17.84
C ARG A 279 11.07 10.31 -17.80
N VAL A 280 9.88 10.68 -18.26
CA VAL A 280 8.72 9.77 -18.26
C VAL A 280 8.99 8.56 -19.15
N SER A 281 9.43 8.77 -20.40
CA SER A 281 9.72 7.67 -21.33
C SER A 281 10.84 6.76 -20.82
N ALA A 282 11.86 7.33 -20.18
CA ALA A 282 12.95 6.57 -19.59
C ALA A 282 12.50 5.73 -18.37
N LEU A 283 11.69 6.28 -17.47
CA LEU A 283 11.15 5.53 -16.33
C LEU A 283 10.14 4.44 -16.76
N LEU A 284 9.38 4.67 -17.82
CA LEU A 284 8.44 3.67 -18.36
C LEU A 284 9.14 2.43 -18.94
N THR A 285 10.46 2.43 -19.13
CA THR A 285 11.23 1.23 -19.50
C THR A 285 11.34 0.20 -18.38
N LEU A 286 11.00 0.58 -17.14
CA LEU A 286 11.06 -0.28 -15.96
C LEU A 286 9.86 -1.26 -15.93
N LYS A 287 10.00 -2.37 -16.64
CA LYS A 287 8.94 -3.37 -16.81
C LYS A 287 8.48 -4.00 -15.50
N GLU A 288 9.36 -4.11 -14.53
CA GLU A 288 9.06 -4.58 -13.19
C GLU A 288 8.03 -3.72 -12.44
N ILE A 289 7.82 -2.47 -12.89
CA ILE A 289 6.82 -1.55 -12.33
C ILE A 289 5.62 -1.43 -13.26
N PHE A 290 5.85 -1.12 -14.53
CA PHE A 290 4.81 -0.73 -15.48
C PHE A 290 4.28 -1.88 -16.32
N GLY A 291 4.93 -3.05 -16.29
CA GLY A 291 4.62 -4.17 -17.18
C GLY A 291 5.04 -3.89 -18.63
N ASP A 292 4.52 -4.70 -19.54
CA ASP A 292 4.72 -4.52 -20.98
C ASP A 292 3.55 -3.76 -21.63
N ASP A 293 2.42 -3.65 -20.94
CA ASP A 293 1.15 -3.13 -21.42
C ASP A 293 1.05 -1.60 -21.32
N LEU A 294 1.28 -1.03 -20.14
CA LEU A 294 1.09 0.41 -19.89
C LEU A 294 2.01 1.29 -20.74
N PRO A 295 3.32 0.99 -20.92
CA PRO A 295 4.20 1.79 -21.77
C PRO A 295 3.81 1.79 -23.25
N GLN A 296 3.03 0.81 -23.69
CA GLN A 296 2.53 0.71 -25.07
C GLN A 296 1.16 1.38 -25.26
N ASN A 297 0.51 1.81 -24.19
CA ASN A 297 -0.80 2.45 -24.27
C ASN A 297 -0.63 3.98 -24.42
N PRO A 298 -1.03 4.57 -25.58
CA PRO A 298 -0.80 6.00 -25.84
C PRO A 298 -1.58 6.90 -24.89
N VAL A 299 -2.78 6.51 -24.46
CA VAL A 299 -3.59 7.29 -23.50
C VAL A 299 -2.90 7.35 -22.13
N PHE A 300 -2.31 6.23 -21.70
CA PHE A 300 -1.53 6.19 -20.46
C PHE A 300 -0.30 7.10 -20.55
N VAL A 301 0.50 6.93 -21.62
CA VAL A 301 1.75 7.70 -21.79
C VAL A 301 1.47 9.20 -21.87
N GLU A 302 0.44 9.61 -22.61
CA GLU A 302 0.03 11.02 -22.73
C GLU A 302 -0.42 11.60 -21.39
N ALA A 303 -1.27 10.89 -20.65
CA ALA A 303 -1.77 11.33 -19.36
C ALA A 303 -0.64 11.52 -18.33
N ILE A 304 0.27 10.52 -18.22
CA ILE A 304 1.40 10.59 -17.30
C ILE A 304 2.37 11.71 -17.70
N THR A 305 2.67 11.84 -19.00
CA THR A 305 3.57 12.89 -19.51
C THR A 305 2.99 14.28 -19.24
N GLY A 306 1.70 14.48 -19.48
CA GLY A 306 1.03 15.76 -19.21
C GLY A 306 1.01 16.10 -17.72
N ALA A 307 0.76 15.11 -16.84
CA ALA A 307 0.81 15.28 -15.40
C ALA A 307 2.25 15.61 -14.91
N TYR A 308 3.26 14.91 -15.42
CA TYR A 308 4.66 15.15 -15.08
C TYR A 308 5.12 16.55 -15.50
N GLN A 309 4.82 16.96 -16.74
CA GLN A 309 5.13 18.30 -17.21
C GLN A 309 4.44 19.41 -16.40
N ARG A 310 3.22 19.15 -15.93
CA ARG A 310 2.50 20.07 -15.01
C ARG A 310 3.25 20.19 -13.69
N LEU A 311 3.73 19.09 -13.11
CA LEU A 311 4.55 19.10 -11.88
C LEU A 311 5.84 19.87 -12.05
N VAL A 312 6.59 19.60 -13.11
CA VAL A 312 7.86 20.30 -13.39
C VAL A 312 7.66 21.81 -13.54
N ARG A 313 6.57 22.22 -14.21
CA ARG A 313 6.29 23.64 -14.50
C ARG A 313 5.75 24.39 -13.29
N LEU A 314 4.90 23.79 -12.48
CA LEU A 314 4.09 24.49 -11.46
C LEU A 314 4.50 24.17 -10.02
N GLY A 315 5.28 23.10 -9.82
CA GLY A 315 5.47 22.49 -8.52
C GLY A 315 4.25 21.67 -8.07
N ALA A 316 4.44 20.83 -7.07
CA ALA A 316 3.44 19.84 -6.66
C ALA A 316 2.14 20.47 -6.15
N ARG A 317 2.22 21.50 -5.29
CA ARG A 317 1.02 22.15 -4.73
C ARG A 317 0.13 22.74 -5.81
N GLN A 318 0.70 23.52 -6.74
CA GLN A 318 -0.09 24.15 -7.79
C GLN A 318 -0.58 23.11 -8.82
N ALA A 319 0.18 22.04 -9.07
CA ALA A 319 -0.24 20.96 -9.94
C ALA A 319 -1.48 20.22 -9.38
N VAL A 320 -1.56 20.02 -8.06
CA VAL A 320 -2.76 19.48 -7.39
C VAL A 320 -3.95 20.41 -7.63
N ILE A 321 -3.81 21.72 -7.37
CA ILE A 321 -4.88 22.71 -7.57
C ILE A 321 -5.40 22.71 -9.03
N GLU A 322 -4.49 22.68 -10.01
CA GLU A 322 -4.89 22.68 -11.43
C GLU A 322 -5.55 21.37 -11.84
N THR A 323 -5.14 20.24 -11.27
CA THR A 323 -5.77 18.94 -11.57
C THR A 323 -7.19 18.84 -11.00
N LEU A 324 -7.49 19.52 -9.90
CA LEU A 324 -8.83 19.58 -9.32
C LEU A 324 -9.85 20.36 -10.20
N LYS A 325 -9.38 21.11 -11.20
CA LYS A 325 -10.23 21.87 -12.13
C LYS A 325 -10.65 21.04 -13.36
N ILE A 326 -10.01 19.88 -13.57
CA ILE A 326 -10.30 18.93 -14.64
C ILE A 326 -11.48 18.05 -14.23
#